data_fa3abb54aa212e7aec8aaf18d2b6621b
#
_entry.id   fa3abb54aa212e7aec8aaf18d2b6621b
#
_cell.length_a   1.000
_cell.length_b   1.000
_cell.length_c   1.000
_cell.angle_alpha   90.00
_cell.angle_beta   90.00
_cell.angle_gamma   90.00
#
_symmetry.space_group_name_H-M   'P 1'
#
loop_
_entity.id
_entity.type
_entity.pdbx_description
1 polymer ?
#
loop_
_entity_poly.entity_id
_entity_poly.type
_entity_poly.pdbx_seq_one_letter_code
_entity_poly.pdbx_strand_id
1 'polypeptide(L)'
;PATVLMPGAIGLHADGPADDACPVGLNTKLVRTALERTGVVVIPGFVGHGHAAQPVVLGRGGSDLTAIYIAAQLNARCRLVKDVDNLYEHDPKKPGPKPRRFRTANYTDELKLDAKAIQPKAVRFAQSLNLPFELTGLNGTDPSIISGDPTEMADAAPTPPPLRIALLGYGAVGEGVYHHLTRLGSAVRVTAVALRDPTKPRDIPLPPSIVTTDPVAAASSGVDVVIEVMGGTGIAGDAVEAALKSGAHVVTANKALLAQRWDELGELAERNAARLLGSASVGGGVPMLEALATRPGRTPVAVRGVLNGTTNFVLGEIARGVTPDDAIKDAQRRGYAEADPSGDIDGHDAANKLCVIARTLGVPLTTDRVQRDDFTPANLKAAATKGSANAIVRQIGTLNLRTDQPTAEVRLVALEPTDPLFNVPGERNACVVEWDDAVTTPVHGRGAGRWPTSESVIADVMHLLREHAALHAKSESVAHAR
;
A
#
# COMPACT_ATOMS: atom_id res chain seq x y z
N PRO A 1 -14.10 3.20 -6.46
CA PRO A 1 -14.54 2.00 -5.74
C PRO A 1 -14.31 0.76 -6.60
N ALA A 2 -14.03 -0.39 -5.97
CA ALA A 2 -13.92 -1.68 -6.65
C ALA A 2 -15.06 -2.59 -6.21
N THR A 3 -15.55 -3.46 -7.10
CA THR A 3 -16.53 -4.48 -6.75
C THR A 3 -15.99 -5.87 -7.03
N VAL A 4 -16.34 -6.85 -6.19
CA VAL A 4 -15.99 -8.26 -6.40
C VAL A 4 -17.19 -8.98 -7.01
N LEU A 5 -16.98 -9.66 -8.12
CA LEU A 5 -17.97 -10.50 -8.76
C LEU A 5 -17.51 -11.95 -8.75
N MET A 6 -18.26 -12.80 -8.07
CA MET A 6 -17.97 -14.23 -8.02
C MET A 6 -18.28 -14.90 -9.37
N PRO A 7 -17.52 -15.92 -9.80
CA PRO A 7 -17.71 -16.61 -11.08
C PRO A 7 -19.15 -17.06 -11.33
N GLY A 8 -19.84 -17.57 -10.32
CA GLY A 8 -21.26 -17.95 -10.42
C GLY A 8 -22.19 -16.76 -10.65
N ALA A 9 -21.93 -15.63 -10.01
CA ALA A 9 -22.77 -14.43 -10.15
C ALA A 9 -22.67 -13.82 -11.56
N ILE A 10 -21.54 -13.99 -12.25
CA ILE A 10 -21.35 -13.52 -13.63
C ILE A 10 -21.60 -14.62 -14.67
N GLY A 11 -22.14 -15.76 -14.27
CA GLY A 11 -22.42 -16.89 -15.17
C GLY A 11 -21.16 -17.38 -15.90
N LEU A 12 -20.02 -17.47 -15.23
CA LEU A 12 -18.82 -18.08 -15.79
C LEU A 12 -19.01 -19.57 -15.86
N HIS A 13 -19.63 -20.03 -16.96
CA HIS A 13 -19.84 -21.44 -17.22
C HIS A 13 -18.58 -22.10 -17.79
N ALA A 14 -18.35 -23.32 -17.37
CA ALA A 14 -17.23 -24.13 -17.84
C ALA A 14 -17.70 -25.56 -18.15
N ASP A 15 -17.15 -26.14 -19.21
CA ASP A 15 -17.45 -27.47 -19.70
C ASP A 15 -16.20 -28.36 -19.65
N GLY A 16 -16.40 -29.67 -19.40
CA GLY A 16 -15.34 -30.65 -19.28
C GLY A 16 -15.26 -31.29 -17.89
N PRO A 17 -14.17 -32.00 -17.58
CA PRO A 17 -13.95 -32.62 -16.28
C PRO A 17 -13.98 -31.59 -15.14
N ALA A 18 -14.49 -31.97 -13.97
CA ALA A 18 -14.65 -31.08 -12.83
C ALA A 18 -13.33 -30.47 -12.31
N ASP A 19 -12.21 -31.12 -12.56
CA ASP A 19 -10.85 -30.73 -12.15
C ASP A 19 -10.03 -30.10 -13.28
N ASP A 20 -10.55 -30.08 -14.54
CA ASP A 20 -9.85 -29.51 -15.72
C ASP A 20 -10.82 -28.96 -16.78
N ALA A 21 -11.84 -28.24 -16.36
CA ALA A 21 -12.85 -27.66 -17.25
C ALA A 21 -12.32 -26.47 -18.08
N CYS A 22 -13.02 -26.16 -19.19
CA CYS A 22 -12.76 -24.98 -20.00
C CYS A 22 -13.93 -24.00 -19.92
N PRO A 23 -13.70 -22.69 -19.82
CA PRO A 23 -14.77 -21.68 -19.78
C PRO A 23 -15.47 -21.59 -21.14
N VAL A 24 -16.81 -21.58 -21.14
CA VAL A 24 -17.64 -21.58 -22.37
C VAL A 24 -18.72 -20.51 -22.34
N GLY A 25 -19.00 -19.87 -21.19
CA GLY A 25 -20.04 -18.85 -21.06
C GLY A 25 -19.67 -17.76 -20.06
N LEU A 26 -20.16 -16.52 -20.31
CA LEU A 26 -20.01 -15.37 -19.42
C LEU A 26 -21.15 -14.39 -19.65
N ASN A 27 -21.73 -13.84 -18.59
CA ASN A 27 -22.66 -12.73 -18.68
C ASN A 27 -21.89 -11.41 -18.79
N THR A 28 -21.50 -11.06 -20.00
CA THR A 28 -20.70 -9.85 -20.31
C THR A 28 -21.44 -8.57 -19.96
N LYS A 29 -22.79 -8.53 -20.07
CA LYS A 29 -23.60 -7.36 -19.74
C LYS A 29 -23.48 -7.02 -18.25
N LEU A 30 -23.53 -8.01 -17.39
CA LEU A 30 -23.41 -7.83 -15.93
C LEU A 30 -22.03 -7.27 -15.56
N VAL A 31 -20.96 -7.84 -16.15
CA VAL A 31 -19.59 -7.36 -15.93
C VAL A 31 -19.41 -5.91 -16.41
N ARG A 32 -19.91 -5.57 -17.58
CA ARG A 32 -19.85 -4.20 -18.13
C ARG A 32 -20.60 -3.21 -17.25
N THR A 33 -21.81 -3.53 -16.83
CA THR A 33 -22.62 -2.66 -15.94
C THR A 33 -21.90 -2.44 -14.59
N ALA A 34 -21.25 -3.46 -14.05
CA ALA A 34 -20.46 -3.30 -12.83
C ALA A 34 -19.23 -2.40 -13.06
N LEU A 35 -18.51 -2.57 -14.16
CA LEU A 35 -17.38 -1.70 -14.56
C LEU A 35 -17.79 -0.24 -14.72
N GLU A 36 -18.90 0.03 -15.41
CA GLU A 36 -19.43 1.39 -15.59
C GLU A 36 -19.75 2.05 -14.24
N ARG A 37 -20.27 1.28 -13.29
CA ARG A 37 -20.66 1.78 -11.98
C ARG A 37 -19.47 2.01 -11.03
N THR A 38 -18.45 1.15 -11.06
CA THR A 38 -17.38 1.16 -10.05
C THR A 38 -15.98 1.40 -10.60
N GLY A 39 -15.81 1.41 -11.93
CA GLY A 39 -14.51 1.58 -12.57
C GLY A 39 -13.57 0.37 -12.46
N VAL A 40 -13.72 -0.44 -11.41
CA VAL A 40 -12.89 -1.63 -11.17
C VAL A 40 -13.76 -2.80 -10.75
N VAL A 41 -13.58 -3.95 -11.41
CA VAL A 41 -14.19 -5.22 -11.04
C VAL A 41 -13.12 -6.26 -10.78
N VAL A 42 -13.19 -6.94 -9.65
CA VAL A 42 -12.31 -8.06 -9.27
C VAL A 42 -13.08 -9.36 -9.45
N ILE A 43 -12.55 -10.28 -10.23
CA ILE A 43 -13.14 -11.60 -10.48
C ILE A 43 -12.14 -12.67 -10.06
N PRO A 44 -12.46 -13.54 -9.09
CA PRO A 44 -11.62 -14.68 -8.76
C PRO A 44 -11.47 -15.61 -9.97
N GLY A 45 -10.24 -15.95 -10.35
CA GLY A 45 -9.95 -16.90 -11.42
C GLY A 45 -9.96 -18.34 -10.93
N PHE A 46 -9.63 -19.29 -11.84
CA PHE A 46 -9.44 -20.71 -11.56
C PHE A 46 -10.73 -21.52 -11.37
N VAL A 47 -11.85 -20.91 -11.07
CA VAL A 47 -13.14 -21.59 -10.81
C VAL A 47 -14.20 -21.11 -11.78
N GLY A 48 -15.03 -22.04 -12.26
CA GLY A 48 -16.24 -21.81 -13.03
C GLY A 48 -17.41 -22.64 -12.50
N HIS A 49 -18.51 -22.66 -13.22
CA HIS A 49 -19.69 -23.48 -12.91
C HIS A 49 -20.01 -24.44 -14.04
N GLY A 50 -20.18 -25.72 -13.73
CA GLY A 50 -20.64 -26.74 -14.66
C GLY A 50 -22.14 -26.66 -14.95
N HIS A 51 -22.66 -27.57 -15.79
CA HIS A 51 -24.06 -27.58 -16.24
C HIS A 51 -25.10 -27.66 -15.12
N ALA A 52 -24.80 -28.32 -14.00
CA ALA A 52 -25.68 -28.43 -12.84
C ALA A 52 -25.39 -27.34 -11.79
N ALA A 53 -24.79 -26.21 -12.19
CA ALA A 53 -24.35 -25.12 -11.33
C ALA A 53 -23.35 -25.53 -10.21
N GLN A 54 -22.79 -26.74 -10.29
CA GLN A 54 -21.73 -27.15 -9.38
C GLN A 54 -20.43 -26.38 -9.69
N PRO A 55 -19.61 -26.05 -8.69
CA PRO A 55 -18.31 -25.47 -8.92
C PRO A 55 -17.37 -26.48 -9.61
N VAL A 56 -16.64 -26.00 -10.60
CA VAL A 56 -15.60 -26.77 -11.31
C VAL A 56 -14.33 -25.95 -11.35
N VAL A 57 -13.17 -26.59 -11.36
CA VAL A 57 -11.88 -25.91 -11.50
C VAL A 57 -11.39 -25.97 -12.94
N LEU A 58 -10.69 -24.94 -13.37
CA LEU A 58 -10.21 -24.79 -14.74
C LEU A 58 -8.84 -25.46 -14.96
N GLY A 59 -8.41 -26.28 -14.02
CA GLY A 59 -7.16 -27.01 -14.06
C GLY A 59 -5.92 -26.14 -13.93
N ARG A 60 -4.75 -26.72 -14.20
CA ARG A 60 -3.48 -26.02 -14.07
C ARG A 60 -3.39 -24.84 -15.04
N GLY A 61 -3.11 -23.65 -14.52
CA GLY A 61 -3.15 -22.39 -15.30
C GLY A 61 -4.56 -21.82 -15.45
N GLY A 62 -5.53 -22.29 -14.67
CA GLY A 62 -6.92 -21.85 -14.74
C GLY A 62 -7.14 -20.35 -14.49
N SER A 63 -6.29 -19.70 -13.70
CA SER A 63 -6.36 -18.23 -13.50
C SER A 63 -5.98 -17.47 -14.77
N ASP A 64 -4.92 -17.90 -15.47
CA ASP A 64 -4.51 -17.33 -16.75
C ASP A 64 -5.60 -17.53 -17.81
N LEU A 65 -6.14 -18.76 -17.85
CA LEU A 65 -7.24 -19.12 -18.73
C LEU A 65 -8.49 -18.27 -18.47
N THR A 66 -8.82 -18.01 -17.20
CA THR A 66 -9.93 -17.11 -16.82
C THR A 66 -9.69 -15.69 -17.34
N ALA A 67 -8.49 -15.15 -17.16
CA ALA A 67 -8.14 -13.80 -17.62
C ALA A 67 -8.24 -13.67 -19.14
N ILE A 68 -7.69 -14.61 -19.89
CA ILE A 68 -7.73 -14.67 -21.34
C ILE A 68 -9.18 -14.80 -21.85
N TYR A 69 -9.97 -15.70 -21.22
CA TYR A 69 -11.37 -15.89 -21.60
C TYR A 69 -12.20 -14.62 -21.39
N ILE A 70 -12.09 -14.00 -20.21
CA ILE A 70 -12.83 -12.76 -19.91
C ILE A 70 -12.42 -11.64 -20.85
N ALA A 71 -11.12 -11.49 -21.15
CA ALA A 71 -10.63 -10.49 -22.09
C ALA A 71 -11.21 -10.71 -23.49
N ALA A 72 -11.28 -11.94 -23.97
CA ALA A 72 -11.90 -12.28 -25.24
C ALA A 72 -13.38 -11.92 -25.28
N GLN A 73 -14.14 -12.28 -24.25
CA GLN A 73 -15.58 -12.01 -24.16
C GLN A 73 -15.90 -10.52 -24.05
N LEU A 74 -15.02 -9.73 -23.45
CA LEU A 74 -15.20 -8.29 -23.31
C LEU A 74 -14.58 -7.48 -24.46
N ASN A 75 -13.87 -8.13 -25.39
CA ASN A 75 -13.04 -7.47 -26.40
C ASN A 75 -12.07 -6.46 -25.75
N ALA A 76 -11.34 -6.93 -24.73
CA ALA A 76 -10.44 -6.14 -23.92
C ALA A 76 -8.99 -6.63 -24.05
N ARG A 77 -8.03 -5.75 -23.76
CA ARG A 77 -6.62 -6.16 -23.63
C ARG A 77 -6.46 -7.12 -22.46
N CYS A 78 -5.67 -8.16 -22.64
CA CYS A 78 -5.32 -9.11 -21.58
C CYS A 78 -3.88 -8.89 -21.16
N ARG A 79 -3.65 -8.66 -19.86
CA ARG A 79 -2.32 -8.55 -19.29
C ARG A 79 -2.19 -9.53 -18.12
N LEU A 80 -1.29 -10.48 -18.26
CA LEU A 80 -0.93 -11.42 -17.20
C LEU A 80 0.25 -10.86 -16.41
N VAL A 81 0.01 -10.60 -15.12
CA VAL A 81 1.05 -10.15 -14.20
C VAL A 81 1.57 -11.34 -13.41
N LYS A 82 2.87 -11.61 -13.50
CA LYS A 82 3.54 -12.78 -12.93
C LYS A 82 4.66 -12.39 -11.95
N ASP A 83 5.24 -13.40 -11.32
CA ASP A 83 6.46 -13.30 -10.51
C ASP A 83 7.76 -13.22 -11.34
N VAL A 84 7.63 -13.30 -12.66
CA VAL A 84 8.66 -12.98 -13.65
C VAL A 84 8.27 -11.71 -14.39
N ASP A 85 9.25 -10.88 -14.72
CA ASP A 85 9.00 -9.56 -15.33
C ASP A 85 8.64 -9.63 -16.82
N ASN A 86 9.00 -10.71 -17.52
CA ASN A 86 8.77 -10.90 -18.94
C ASN A 86 8.93 -12.36 -19.36
N LEU A 87 8.73 -12.66 -20.65
CA LEU A 87 9.03 -13.95 -21.26
C LEU A 87 10.50 -13.98 -21.72
N TYR A 88 11.22 -15.06 -21.36
CA TYR A 88 12.62 -15.26 -21.66
C TYR A 88 12.85 -16.61 -22.35
N GLU A 89 13.98 -16.75 -23.08
CA GLU A 89 14.39 -18.01 -23.73
C GLU A 89 14.52 -19.16 -22.74
N HIS A 90 14.95 -18.87 -21.51
CA HIS A 90 15.03 -19.81 -20.39
C HIS A 90 14.85 -19.06 -19.06
N ASP A 91 14.72 -19.77 -17.95
CA ASP A 91 14.50 -19.20 -16.64
C ASP A 91 15.66 -18.26 -16.22
N PRO A 92 15.43 -16.94 -16.06
CA PRO A 92 16.47 -15.97 -15.71
C PRO A 92 17.04 -16.15 -14.29
N LYS A 93 16.39 -16.96 -13.45
CA LYS A 93 16.85 -17.30 -12.09
C LYS A 93 17.87 -18.45 -12.08
N LYS A 94 18.01 -19.19 -13.18
CA LYS A 94 18.99 -20.28 -13.29
C LYS A 94 20.39 -19.74 -13.49
N PRO A 95 21.43 -20.40 -12.92
CA PRO A 95 22.82 -20.03 -13.18
C PRO A 95 23.14 -20.15 -14.69
N GLY A 96 23.84 -19.15 -15.22
CA GLY A 96 24.26 -19.14 -16.64
C GLY A 96 24.22 -17.76 -17.25
N PRO A 97 24.43 -17.66 -18.57
CA PRO A 97 24.26 -16.40 -19.31
C PRO A 97 22.84 -15.86 -19.14
N LYS A 98 22.70 -14.53 -19.07
CA LYS A 98 21.38 -13.90 -19.03
C LYS A 98 20.62 -14.26 -20.30
N PRO A 99 19.37 -14.83 -20.19
CA PRO A 99 18.57 -15.15 -21.36
C PRO A 99 18.10 -13.89 -22.07
N ARG A 100 17.95 -13.96 -23.39
CA ARG A 100 17.31 -12.88 -24.13
C ARG A 100 15.81 -12.87 -23.85
N ARG A 101 15.24 -11.68 -23.83
CA ARG A 101 13.82 -11.44 -23.62
C ARG A 101 13.09 -11.46 -24.97
N PHE A 102 11.89 -11.97 -25.00
CA PHE A 102 10.97 -11.82 -26.13
C PHE A 102 10.26 -10.46 -26.07
N ARG A 103 10.31 -9.69 -27.16
CA ARG A 103 9.41 -8.58 -27.38
C ARG A 103 8.04 -9.12 -27.78
N THR A 104 8.01 -9.96 -28.81
CA THR A 104 6.85 -10.72 -29.26
C THR A 104 7.24 -12.20 -29.32
N ALA A 105 6.39 -13.08 -28.83
CA ALA A 105 6.53 -14.53 -29.01
C ALA A 105 5.31 -15.05 -29.76
N ASN A 106 5.55 -15.78 -30.86
CA ASN A 106 4.49 -16.53 -31.50
C ASN A 106 3.95 -17.62 -30.56
N TYR A 107 2.63 -17.87 -30.55
CA TYR A 107 2.02 -18.90 -29.70
C TYR A 107 2.75 -20.24 -29.81
N THR A 108 3.15 -20.62 -31.02
CA THR A 108 3.83 -21.90 -31.28
C THR A 108 5.22 -21.95 -30.66
N ASP A 109 5.92 -20.83 -30.64
CA ASP A 109 7.28 -20.75 -30.06
C ASP A 109 7.22 -20.70 -28.54
N GLU A 110 6.24 -19.96 -27.97
CA GLU A 110 6.01 -19.96 -26.51
C GLU A 110 5.73 -21.39 -26.01
N LEU A 111 4.89 -22.17 -26.71
CA LEU A 111 4.57 -23.53 -26.34
C LEU A 111 5.77 -24.50 -26.35
N LYS A 112 6.88 -24.14 -27.02
CA LYS A 112 8.12 -24.92 -27.06
C LYS A 112 9.10 -24.56 -25.94
N LEU A 113 8.88 -23.43 -25.23
CA LEU A 113 9.79 -22.99 -24.17
C LEU A 113 9.74 -23.93 -22.96
N ASP A 114 10.90 -24.26 -22.42
CA ASP A 114 11.02 -25.02 -21.16
C ASP A 114 10.65 -24.18 -19.94
N ALA A 115 10.87 -22.88 -19.99
CA ALA A 115 10.51 -21.94 -18.94
C ALA A 115 9.02 -21.57 -19.05
N LYS A 116 8.16 -22.40 -18.44
CA LYS A 116 6.71 -22.24 -18.50
C LYS A 116 6.23 -21.11 -17.59
N ALA A 117 6.41 -19.87 -18.03
CA ALA A 117 5.82 -18.71 -17.38
C ALA A 117 4.27 -18.75 -17.45
N ILE A 118 3.74 -19.37 -18.51
CA ILE A 118 2.31 -19.56 -18.76
C ILE A 118 2.05 -21.04 -19.01
N GLN A 119 0.91 -21.54 -18.54
CA GLN A 119 0.56 -22.93 -18.78
C GLN A 119 0.08 -23.13 -20.23
N PRO A 120 0.50 -24.22 -20.91
CA PRO A 120 0.19 -24.47 -22.31
C PRO A 120 -1.31 -24.43 -22.65
N LYS A 121 -2.18 -24.81 -21.71
CA LYS A 121 -3.64 -24.77 -21.87
C LYS A 121 -4.12 -23.34 -22.14
N ALA A 122 -3.63 -22.36 -21.40
CA ALA A 122 -4.00 -20.94 -21.55
C ALA A 122 -3.49 -20.37 -22.88
N VAL A 123 -2.25 -20.72 -23.28
CA VAL A 123 -1.67 -20.28 -24.57
C VAL A 123 -2.42 -20.88 -25.76
N ARG A 124 -2.72 -22.17 -25.74
CA ARG A 124 -3.52 -22.83 -26.80
C ARG A 124 -4.92 -22.25 -26.92
N PHE A 125 -5.51 -21.88 -25.78
CA PHE A 125 -6.81 -21.23 -25.77
C PHE A 125 -6.73 -19.83 -26.40
N ALA A 126 -5.75 -19.01 -26.05
CA ALA A 126 -5.51 -17.72 -26.69
C ALA A 126 -5.25 -17.86 -28.21
N GLN A 127 -4.44 -18.86 -28.59
CA GLN A 127 -4.17 -19.20 -30.00
C GLN A 127 -5.45 -19.55 -30.77
N SER A 128 -6.35 -20.35 -30.19
CA SER A 128 -7.61 -20.72 -30.84
C SER A 128 -8.53 -19.55 -31.10
N LEU A 129 -8.42 -18.48 -30.33
CA LEU A 129 -9.18 -17.23 -30.47
C LEU A 129 -8.41 -16.15 -31.22
N ASN A 130 -7.17 -16.41 -31.62
CA ASN A 130 -6.22 -15.41 -32.13
C ASN A 130 -6.17 -14.14 -31.24
N LEU A 131 -6.20 -14.31 -29.92
CA LEU A 131 -6.20 -13.24 -28.93
C LEU A 131 -4.78 -12.95 -28.46
N PRO A 132 -4.19 -11.81 -28.83
CA PRO A 132 -2.91 -11.39 -28.27
C PRO A 132 -3.06 -11.06 -26.78
N PHE A 133 -2.04 -11.39 -25.99
CA PHE A 133 -1.99 -11.03 -24.60
C PHE A 133 -0.57 -10.65 -24.16
N GLU A 134 -0.50 -9.88 -23.09
CA GLU A 134 0.73 -9.35 -22.54
C GLU A 134 1.15 -10.15 -21.31
N LEU A 135 2.46 -10.40 -21.16
CA LEU A 135 3.09 -10.95 -19.97
C LEU A 135 4.05 -9.92 -19.38
N THR A 136 3.92 -9.65 -18.09
CA THR A 136 4.78 -8.70 -17.38
C THR A 136 4.89 -9.06 -15.90
N GLY A 137 5.89 -8.51 -15.22
CA GLY A 137 5.96 -8.49 -13.76
C GLY A 137 5.14 -7.35 -13.15
N LEU A 138 5.02 -7.33 -11.84
CA LEU A 138 4.24 -6.33 -11.10
C LEU A 138 4.65 -4.88 -11.42
N ASN A 139 5.92 -4.65 -11.72
CA ASN A 139 6.48 -3.33 -12.01
C ASN A 139 6.91 -3.17 -13.48
N GLY A 140 6.57 -4.13 -14.33
CA GLY A 140 7.00 -4.14 -15.73
C GLY A 140 6.26 -3.08 -16.57
N THR A 141 7.03 -2.21 -17.23
CA THR A 141 6.51 -1.16 -18.12
C THR A 141 6.49 -1.58 -19.58
N ASP A 142 7.29 -2.57 -19.95
CA ASP A 142 7.47 -3.08 -21.32
C ASP A 142 7.18 -4.59 -21.35
N PRO A 143 5.92 -5.01 -21.56
CA PRO A 143 5.52 -6.42 -21.49
C PRO A 143 6.02 -7.20 -22.72
N SER A 144 6.24 -8.51 -22.56
CA SER A 144 6.31 -9.43 -23.69
C SER A 144 4.90 -9.67 -24.24
N ILE A 145 4.74 -9.61 -25.55
CA ILE A 145 3.47 -9.87 -26.24
C ILE A 145 3.46 -11.30 -26.77
N ILE A 146 2.44 -12.07 -26.45
CA ILE A 146 2.23 -13.40 -27.01
C ILE A 146 1.07 -13.29 -28.00
N SER A 147 1.34 -13.60 -29.28
CA SER A 147 0.39 -13.38 -30.36
C SER A 147 0.57 -14.37 -31.52
N GLY A 148 -0.17 -14.18 -32.59
CA GLY A 148 0.04 -14.86 -33.88
C GLY A 148 1.16 -14.27 -34.74
N ASP A 149 1.72 -13.13 -34.34
CA ASP A 149 2.77 -12.43 -35.09
C ASP A 149 4.12 -13.19 -35.02
N PRO A 150 5.06 -12.92 -35.92
CA PRO A 150 6.40 -13.49 -35.87
C PRO A 150 7.09 -13.21 -34.55
N THR A 151 7.89 -14.17 -34.09
CA THR A 151 8.68 -14.04 -32.87
C THR A 151 9.79 -13.01 -33.07
N GLU A 152 9.83 -12.03 -32.18
CA GLU A 152 10.86 -10.99 -32.13
C GLU A 152 11.53 -10.96 -30.75
N MET A 153 12.87 -10.92 -30.75
CA MET A 153 13.62 -10.71 -29.49
C MET A 153 13.68 -9.22 -29.18
N ALA A 154 13.50 -8.90 -27.89
CA ALA A 154 13.79 -7.54 -27.45
C ALA A 154 15.31 -7.34 -27.41
N ASP A 155 15.75 -6.14 -27.80
CA ASP A 155 17.08 -5.70 -27.44
C ASP A 155 17.23 -5.78 -25.92
N ALA A 156 18.44 -6.12 -25.44
CA ALA A 156 18.66 -6.21 -24.00
C ALA A 156 18.30 -4.86 -23.37
N ALA A 157 17.12 -4.75 -22.77
CA ALA A 157 16.76 -3.56 -22.04
C ALA A 157 17.82 -3.37 -20.94
N PRO A 158 18.50 -2.23 -20.90
CA PRO A 158 19.43 -1.98 -19.82
C PRO A 158 18.66 -2.04 -18.52
N THR A 159 19.14 -2.85 -17.59
CA THR A 159 18.58 -2.93 -16.24
C THR A 159 18.82 -1.59 -15.58
N PRO A 160 17.81 -0.83 -15.13
CA PRO A 160 18.06 0.42 -14.43
C PRO A 160 18.99 0.16 -13.26
N PRO A 161 19.88 1.09 -12.93
CA PRO A 161 20.76 0.94 -11.79
C PRO A 161 19.91 0.75 -10.52
N PRO A 162 20.40 -0.05 -9.54
CA PRO A 162 19.66 -0.24 -8.31
C PRO A 162 19.42 1.08 -7.58
N LEU A 163 18.22 1.28 -7.07
CA LEU A 163 17.89 2.43 -6.24
C LEU A 163 18.72 2.36 -4.94
N ARG A 164 19.59 3.34 -4.70
CA ARG A 164 20.48 3.38 -3.54
C ARG A 164 19.73 3.95 -2.34
N ILE A 165 19.75 3.24 -1.23
CA ILE A 165 18.92 3.53 -0.06
C ILE A 165 19.79 3.70 1.19
N ALA A 166 19.56 4.77 1.96
CA ALA A 166 19.97 4.89 3.35
C ALA A 166 18.77 4.66 4.26
N LEU A 167 18.90 3.77 5.23
CA LEU A 167 17.89 3.47 6.25
C LEU A 167 18.31 4.11 7.58
N LEU A 168 17.51 5.05 8.07
CA LEU A 168 17.75 5.76 9.32
C LEU A 168 16.83 5.23 10.42
N GLY A 169 17.42 4.53 11.36
CA GLY A 169 16.72 3.81 12.42
C GLY A 169 16.64 2.31 12.15
N TYR A 170 17.10 1.51 13.13
CA TYR A 170 17.10 0.07 13.04
C TYR A 170 16.51 -0.56 14.32
N GLY A 171 15.30 -0.09 14.67
CA GLY A 171 14.42 -0.68 15.68
C GLY A 171 13.47 -1.68 15.04
N ALA A 172 12.37 -2.00 15.72
CA ALA A 172 11.39 -2.98 15.22
C ALA A 172 10.91 -2.69 13.78
N VAL A 173 10.56 -1.43 13.46
CA VAL A 173 10.13 -1.04 12.12
C VAL A 173 11.30 -1.10 11.13
N GLY A 174 12.47 -0.56 11.48
CA GLY A 174 13.65 -0.55 10.59
C GLY A 174 14.14 -1.95 10.23
N GLU A 175 14.10 -2.90 11.17
CA GLU A 175 14.37 -4.32 10.86
C GLU A 175 13.37 -4.91 9.87
N GLY A 176 12.07 -4.59 10.03
CA GLY A 176 11.02 -5.00 9.10
C GLY A 176 11.22 -4.39 7.71
N VAL A 177 11.56 -3.10 7.63
CA VAL A 177 11.89 -2.41 6.36
C VAL A 177 13.08 -3.07 5.69
N TYR A 178 14.18 -3.29 6.41
CA TYR A 178 15.37 -3.93 5.87
C TYR A 178 15.08 -5.34 5.35
N HIS A 179 14.30 -6.13 6.10
CA HIS A 179 13.84 -7.44 5.66
C HIS A 179 13.11 -7.38 4.30
N HIS A 180 12.21 -6.45 4.12
CA HIS A 180 11.51 -6.28 2.86
C HIS A 180 12.44 -5.80 1.74
N LEU A 181 13.34 -4.84 2.02
CA LEU A 181 14.30 -4.34 1.02
C LEU A 181 15.20 -5.44 0.49
N THR A 182 15.68 -6.36 1.34
CA THR A 182 16.51 -7.48 0.90
C THR A 182 15.77 -8.44 -0.06
N ARG A 183 14.44 -8.49 0.00
CA ARG A 183 13.60 -9.31 -0.89
C ARG A 183 13.36 -8.67 -2.26
N LEU A 184 13.61 -7.37 -2.41
CA LEU A 184 13.54 -6.68 -3.71
C LEU A 184 14.75 -6.99 -4.60
N GLY A 185 15.75 -7.73 -4.10
CA GLY A 185 16.90 -8.21 -4.86
C GLY A 185 17.72 -7.10 -5.49
N SER A 186 18.03 -7.23 -6.76
CA SER A 186 18.89 -6.28 -7.50
C SER A 186 18.23 -4.94 -7.82
N ALA A 187 16.94 -4.77 -7.55
CA ALA A 187 16.24 -3.50 -7.82
C ALA A 187 16.62 -2.39 -6.83
N VAL A 188 17.09 -2.75 -5.63
CA VAL A 188 17.51 -1.81 -4.59
C VAL A 188 18.87 -2.18 -4.02
N ARG A 189 19.59 -1.20 -3.50
CA ARG A 189 20.85 -1.39 -2.79
C ARG A 189 20.87 -0.54 -1.52
N VAL A 190 20.79 -1.20 -0.36
CA VAL A 190 20.98 -0.51 0.92
C VAL A 190 22.47 -0.24 1.08
N THR A 191 22.85 1.04 1.13
CA THR A 191 24.24 1.49 1.20
C THR A 191 24.65 1.96 2.60
N ALA A 192 23.68 2.39 3.41
CA ALA A 192 23.90 2.79 4.79
C ALA A 192 22.70 2.44 5.67
N VAL A 193 22.97 2.03 6.90
CA VAL A 193 21.96 1.86 7.96
C VAL A 193 22.43 2.61 9.20
N ALA A 194 21.77 3.70 9.54
CA ALA A 194 22.07 4.47 10.72
C ALA A 194 21.34 3.92 11.92
N LEU A 195 22.06 3.64 13.00
CA LEU A 195 21.51 3.12 14.25
C LEU A 195 22.27 3.67 15.45
N ARG A 196 21.59 3.78 16.60
CA ARG A 196 22.15 4.39 17.82
C ARG A 196 23.23 3.55 18.48
N ASP A 197 23.01 2.26 18.55
CA ASP A 197 23.91 1.31 19.23
C ASP A 197 24.18 0.11 18.30
N PRO A 198 25.36 0.02 17.68
CA PRO A 198 25.74 -1.07 16.80
C PRO A 198 26.00 -2.39 17.55
N THR A 199 26.17 -2.35 18.86
CA THR A 199 26.47 -3.55 19.67
C THR A 199 25.23 -4.30 20.13
N LYS A 200 24.07 -3.67 20.08
CA LYS A 200 22.80 -4.27 20.49
C LYS A 200 22.45 -5.46 19.57
N PRO A 201 22.17 -6.65 20.12
CA PRO A 201 21.71 -7.79 19.34
C PRO A 201 20.45 -7.47 18.51
N ARG A 202 20.38 -8.00 17.31
CA ARG A 202 19.29 -7.78 16.33
C ARG A 202 18.80 -9.11 15.80
N ASP A 203 17.49 -9.19 15.52
CA ASP A 203 16.90 -10.38 14.92
C ASP A 203 17.45 -10.59 13.49
N ILE A 204 17.67 -9.49 12.75
CA ILE A 204 18.22 -9.50 11.40
C ILE A 204 19.58 -8.80 11.42
N PRO A 205 20.70 -9.54 11.26
CA PRO A 205 22.04 -8.97 11.28
C PRO A 205 22.31 -8.11 10.05
N LEU A 206 23.10 -7.05 10.26
CA LEU A 206 23.54 -6.16 9.19
C LEU A 206 24.99 -6.45 8.81
N PRO A 207 25.38 -6.32 7.51
CA PRO A 207 26.78 -6.28 7.12
C PRO A 207 27.45 -5.07 7.79
N PRO A 208 28.61 -5.24 8.46
CA PRO A 208 29.29 -4.14 9.14
C PRO A 208 29.60 -2.95 8.22
N SER A 209 29.81 -3.21 6.92
CA SER A 209 30.19 -2.20 5.93
C SER A 209 29.12 -1.16 5.66
N ILE A 210 27.85 -1.42 6.02
CA ILE A 210 26.75 -0.46 5.81
C ILE A 210 26.29 0.20 7.11
N VAL A 211 26.86 -0.18 8.26
CA VAL A 211 26.43 0.33 9.58
C VAL A 211 27.13 1.65 9.89
N THR A 212 26.35 2.63 10.36
CA THR A 212 26.84 3.93 10.84
C THR A 212 26.06 4.37 12.07
N THR A 213 26.64 5.27 12.87
CA THR A 213 25.97 5.95 13.97
C THR A 213 25.60 7.40 13.65
N ASP A 214 25.96 7.87 12.45
CA ASP A 214 25.68 9.23 11.98
C ASP A 214 24.56 9.20 10.90
N PRO A 215 23.32 9.52 11.28
CA PRO A 215 22.19 9.51 10.35
C PRO A 215 22.24 10.66 9.35
N VAL A 216 22.84 11.81 9.71
CA VAL A 216 22.93 12.98 8.81
C VAL A 216 23.93 12.70 7.68
N ALA A 217 25.11 12.14 8.03
CA ALA A 217 26.09 11.73 7.04
C ALA A 217 25.53 10.62 6.12
N ALA A 218 24.79 9.65 6.68
CA ALA A 218 24.13 8.62 5.88
C ALA A 218 23.09 9.21 4.91
N ALA A 219 22.30 10.17 5.37
CA ALA A 219 21.26 10.84 4.59
C ALA A 219 21.83 11.65 3.40
N SER A 220 23.00 12.23 3.57
CA SER A 220 23.68 13.06 2.57
C SER A 220 24.74 12.32 1.75
N SER A 221 24.85 11.00 1.85
CA SER A 221 25.89 10.19 1.19
C SER A 221 25.67 9.97 -0.32
N GLY A 222 24.83 10.75 -0.97
CA GLY A 222 24.52 10.65 -2.39
C GLY A 222 23.65 9.45 -2.73
N VAL A 223 22.76 9.07 -1.83
CA VAL A 223 21.72 8.03 -2.04
C VAL A 223 20.54 8.59 -2.83
N ASP A 224 19.75 7.70 -3.41
CA ASP A 224 18.57 8.10 -4.18
C ASP A 224 17.33 8.23 -3.26
N VAL A 225 17.28 7.42 -2.20
CA VAL A 225 16.18 7.42 -1.21
C VAL A 225 16.73 7.31 0.21
N VAL A 226 16.20 8.14 1.09
CA VAL A 226 16.38 8.04 2.54
C VAL A 226 15.08 7.54 3.17
N ILE A 227 15.16 6.48 3.95
CA ILE A 227 14.03 5.96 4.74
C ILE A 227 14.26 6.33 6.21
N GLU A 228 13.40 7.17 6.79
CA GLU A 228 13.51 7.62 8.17
C GLU A 228 12.44 6.92 9.04
N VAL A 229 12.92 6.12 10.01
CA VAL A 229 12.09 5.39 11.00
C VAL A 229 12.71 5.48 12.41
N MET A 230 13.40 6.58 12.71
CA MET A 230 14.03 6.84 14.01
C MET A 230 13.04 7.41 15.03
N GLY A 231 12.10 8.24 14.56
CA GLY A 231 11.24 9.03 15.40
C GLY A 231 11.93 10.25 16.05
N GLY A 232 11.14 11.10 16.70
CA GLY A 232 11.59 12.39 17.23
C GLY A 232 11.71 13.45 16.15
N THR A 233 11.97 14.70 16.53
CA THR A 233 11.98 15.85 15.60
C THR A 233 13.34 16.51 15.42
N GLY A 234 14.31 16.23 16.34
CA GLY A 234 15.66 16.78 16.30
C GLY A 234 16.53 16.15 15.21
N ILE A 235 17.39 15.23 15.56
CA ILE A 235 18.34 14.59 14.62
C ILE A 235 17.66 13.92 13.42
N ALA A 236 16.41 13.44 13.59
CA ALA A 236 15.61 12.92 12.48
C ALA A 236 15.26 14.02 11.49
N GLY A 237 14.88 15.21 12.00
CA GLY A 237 14.61 16.37 11.18
C GLY A 237 15.85 16.87 10.43
N ASP A 238 17.00 16.93 11.10
CA ASP A 238 18.27 17.33 10.49
C ASP A 238 18.68 16.36 9.35
N ALA A 239 18.49 15.06 9.57
CA ALA A 239 18.81 14.05 8.57
C ALA A 239 17.86 14.10 7.35
N VAL A 240 16.56 14.30 7.58
CA VAL A 240 15.57 14.45 6.50
C VAL A 240 15.87 15.72 5.70
N GLU A 241 16.18 16.82 6.36
CA GLU A 241 16.57 18.07 5.71
C GLU A 241 17.84 17.91 4.86
N ALA A 242 18.87 17.23 5.39
CA ALA A 242 20.10 16.93 4.67
C ALA A 242 19.83 16.05 3.43
N ALA A 243 18.97 15.04 3.55
CA ALA A 243 18.55 14.19 2.44
C ALA A 243 17.90 15.01 1.32
N LEU A 244 16.90 15.83 1.65
CA LEU A 244 16.18 16.65 0.68
C LEU A 244 17.11 17.68 0.01
N LYS A 245 18.02 18.31 0.76
CA LYS A 245 19.04 19.21 0.21
C LYS A 245 19.98 18.53 -0.77
N SER A 246 20.27 17.25 -0.59
CA SER A 246 21.10 16.47 -1.52
C SER A 246 20.34 15.93 -2.73
N GLY A 247 19.01 16.19 -2.82
CA GLY A 247 18.15 15.70 -3.90
C GLY A 247 17.66 14.27 -3.70
N ALA A 248 17.92 13.65 -2.54
CA ALA A 248 17.39 12.34 -2.21
C ALA A 248 15.88 12.40 -1.89
N HIS A 249 15.11 11.45 -2.40
CA HIS A 249 13.72 11.26 -1.96
C HIS A 249 13.68 10.79 -0.51
N VAL A 250 12.66 11.18 0.22
CA VAL A 250 12.48 10.78 1.62
C VAL A 250 11.17 10.01 1.79
N VAL A 251 11.27 8.87 2.46
CA VAL A 251 10.14 8.09 2.96
C VAL A 251 10.22 8.07 4.48
N THR A 252 9.21 8.57 5.18
CA THR A 252 9.24 8.65 6.64
C THR A 252 7.99 8.08 7.30
N ALA A 253 8.17 7.40 8.44
CA ALA A 253 7.08 6.99 9.33
C ALA A 253 6.88 7.98 10.50
N ASN A 254 7.54 9.12 10.49
CA ASN A 254 7.63 10.06 11.60
C ASN A 254 6.54 11.13 11.53
N LYS A 255 5.38 10.81 12.07
CA LYS A 255 4.22 11.74 12.11
C LYS A 255 4.51 13.05 12.83
N ALA A 256 5.33 13.01 13.92
CA ALA A 256 5.64 14.21 14.68
C ALA A 256 6.48 15.20 13.87
N LEU A 257 7.46 14.71 13.15
CA LEU A 257 8.26 15.52 12.23
C LEU A 257 7.40 16.13 11.13
N LEU A 258 6.59 15.31 10.46
CA LEU A 258 5.70 15.79 9.41
C LEU A 258 4.65 16.78 9.93
N ALA A 259 4.04 16.54 11.09
CA ALA A 259 3.08 17.48 11.69
C ALA A 259 3.72 18.84 12.02
N GLN A 260 5.00 18.85 12.38
CA GLN A 260 5.71 20.07 12.79
C GLN A 260 6.36 20.83 11.61
N ARG A 261 6.97 20.12 10.65
CA ARG A 261 7.82 20.73 9.61
C ARG A 261 7.34 20.44 8.18
N TRP A 262 6.07 20.11 7.97
CA TRP A 262 5.52 19.73 6.66
C TRP A 262 5.83 20.74 5.56
N ASP A 263 5.48 22.03 5.79
CA ASP A 263 5.61 23.06 4.75
C ASP A 263 7.08 23.28 4.39
N GLU A 264 7.93 23.41 5.41
CA GLU A 264 9.37 23.61 5.23
C GLU A 264 10.01 22.44 4.46
N LEU A 265 9.74 21.19 4.87
CA LEU A 265 10.32 20.02 4.24
C LEU A 265 9.69 19.75 2.87
N GLY A 266 8.41 20.05 2.68
CA GLY A 266 7.71 19.96 1.39
C GLY A 266 8.29 20.95 0.36
N GLU A 267 8.44 22.21 0.74
CA GLU A 267 9.09 23.21 -0.13
C GLU A 267 10.55 22.85 -0.45
N LEU A 268 11.26 22.27 0.51
CA LEU A 268 12.63 21.83 0.29
C LEU A 268 12.68 20.66 -0.69
N ALA A 269 11.75 19.73 -0.58
CA ALA A 269 11.60 18.60 -1.51
C ALA A 269 11.33 19.10 -2.94
N GLU A 270 10.36 20.00 -3.11
CA GLU A 270 10.02 20.59 -4.41
C GLU A 270 11.20 21.32 -5.05
N ARG A 271 11.89 22.17 -4.28
CA ARG A 271 13.08 22.92 -4.77
C ARG A 271 14.21 22.02 -5.26
N ASN A 272 14.33 20.82 -4.72
CA ASN A 272 15.38 19.86 -5.08
C ASN A 272 14.87 18.71 -5.95
N ALA A 273 13.67 18.82 -6.53
CA ALA A 273 13.02 17.78 -7.34
C ALA A 273 12.95 16.41 -6.62
N ALA A 274 12.89 16.43 -5.30
CA ALA A 274 12.76 15.27 -4.45
C ALA A 274 11.28 15.02 -4.06
N ARG A 275 10.99 13.81 -3.58
CA ARG A 275 9.69 13.45 -3.00
C ARG A 275 9.83 13.33 -1.49
N LEU A 276 8.82 13.79 -0.75
CA LEU A 276 8.64 13.54 0.66
C LEU A 276 7.36 12.70 0.82
N LEU A 277 7.50 11.44 1.15
CA LEU A 277 6.41 10.47 1.30
C LEU A 277 6.30 10.04 2.76
N GLY A 278 5.09 9.89 3.25
CA GLY A 278 4.83 9.65 4.66
C GLY A 278 3.62 8.75 4.94
N SER A 279 3.26 7.84 4.05
CA SER A 279 2.09 6.96 4.20
C SER A 279 2.10 6.22 5.53
N ALA A 280 3.25 5.71 5.95
CA ALA A 280 3.43 5.00 7.22
C ALA A 280 3.26 5.89 8.47
N SER A 281 3.34 7.20 8.36
CA SER A 281 3.17 8.15 9.48
C SER A 281 1.72 8.25 9.95
N VAL A 282 0.76 7.92 9.07
CA VAL A 282 -0.67 7.99 9.36
C VAL A 282 -1.28 6.59 9.26
N GLY A 283 -1.65 6.00 10.37
CA GLY A 283 -2.34 4.72 10.40
C GLY A 283 -1.46 3.47 10.31
N GLY A 284 -0.14 3.59 10.24
CA GLY A 284 0.75 2.42 10.11
C GLY A 284 0.45 1.63 8.85
N GLY A 285 -0.21 0.48 8.97
CA GLY A 285 -0.65 -0.34 7.82
C GLY A 285 -2.08 -0.06 7.33
N VAL A 286 -2.71 1.04 7.76
CA VAL A 286 -4.01 1.48 7.22
C VAL A 286 -3.77 2.48 6.09
N PRO A 287 -4.25 2.24 4.86
CA PRO A 287 -3.98 3.11 3.71
C PRO A 287 -4.81 4.40 3.76
N MET A 288 -4.57 5.24 4.79
CA MET A 288 -5.38 6.45 5.03
C MET A 288 -5.07 7.54 4.01
N LEU A 289 -3.80 7.77 3.69
CA LEU A 289 -3.42 8.80 2.71
C LEU A 289 -3.77 8.36 1.29
N GLU A 290 -3.61 7.09 0.98
CA GLU A 290 -3.99 6.52 -0.30
C GLU A 290 -5.51 6.61 -0.52
N ALA A 291 -6.31 6.47 0.54
CA ALA A 291 -7.76 6.62 0.48
C ALA A 291 -8.20 7.99 -0.02
N LEU A 292 -7.42 9.05 0.26
CA LEU A 292 -7.70 10.41 -0.19
C LEU A 292 -7.60 10.58 -1.72
N ALA A 293 -6.90 9.68 -2.40
CA ALA A 293 -6.71 9.69 -3.86
C ALA A 293 -7.57 8.66 -4.62
N THR A 294 -8.43 7.89 -3.92
CA THR A 294 -9.18 6.76 -4.54
C THR A 294 -10.26 7.19 -5.52
N ARG A 295 -10.69 8.45 -5.50
CA ARG A 295 -11.77 8.97 -6.36
C ARG A 295 -11.32 10.19 -7.17
N PRO A 296 -10.66 9.98 -8.34
CA PRO A 296 -10.22 11.08 -9.20
C PRO A 296 -11.38 11.99 -9.58
N GLY A 297 -11.16 13.31 -9.52
CA GLY A 297 -12.16 14.33 -9.84
C GLY A 297 -13.23 14.55 -8.75
N ARG A 298 -13.08 13.94 -7.57
CA ARG A 298 -13.90 14.20 -6.39
C ARG A 298 -13.07 14.83 -5.29
N THR A 299 -13.71 15.65 -4.46
CA THR A 299 -13.05 16.36 -3.36
C THR A 299 -13.48 15.77 -2.02
N PRO A 300 -12.53 15.38 -1.15
CA PRO A 300 -12.85 15.02 0.22
C PRO A 300 -13.45 16.23 0.96
N VAL A 301 -14.60 16.05 1.62
CA VAL A 301 -15.28 17.11 2.41
C VAL A 301 -15.19 16.88 3.91
N ALA A 302 -14.90 15.65 4.33
CA ALA A 302 -14.55 15.32 5.71
C ALA A 302 -13.74 14.02 5.78
N VAL A 303 -12.94 13.93 6.83
CA VAL A 303 -12.24 12.69 7.22
C VAL A 303 -12.52 12.44 8.68
N ARG A 304 -13.07 11.26 9.02
CA ARG A 304 -13.32 10.83 10.38
C ARG A 304 -12.60 9.51 10.66
N GLY A 305 -12.05 9.32 11.87
CA GLY A 305 -11.36 8.07 12.14
C GLY A 305 -11.10 7.77 13.61
N VAL A 306 -10.99 6.47 13.88
CA VAL A 306 -10.32 5.91 15.07
C VAL A 306 -8.84 5.89 14.75
N LEU A 307 -8.11 6.92 15.17
CA LEU A 307 -6.74 7.17 14.71
C LEU A 307 -5.65 6.67 15.68
N ASN A 308 -6.03 6.28 16.90
CA ASN A 308 -5.12 5.73 17.89
C ASN A 308 -5.58 4.36 18.40
N GLY A 309 -4.72 3.34 18.24
CA GLY A 309 -5.04 1.98 18.61
C GLY A 309 -5.05 1.75 20.13
N THR A 310 -4.13 2.38 20.87
CA THR A 310 -4.04 2.29 22.34
C THR A 310 -5.33 2.79 22.98
N THR A 311 -5.75 3.99 22.62
CA THR A 311 -6.99 4.60 23.13
C THR A 311 -8.22 3.79 22.70
N ASN A 312 -8.24 3.27 21.48
CA ASN A 312 -9.35 2.42 21.02
C ASN A 312 -9.46 1.13 21.84
N PHE A 313 -8.32 0.49 22.15
CA PHE A 313 -8.30 -0.68 23.03
C PHE A 313 -8.83 -0.34 24.42
N VAL A 314 -8.31 0.73 25.04
CA VAL A 314 -8.72 1.18 26.39
C VAL A 314 -10.22 1.46 26.44
N LEU A 315 -10.76 2.20 25.47
CA LEU A 315 -12.21 2.48 25.39
C LEU A 315 -13.05 1.21 25.16
N GLY A 316 -12.49 0.24 24.42
CA GLY A 316 -13.12 -1.06 24.24
C GLY A 316 -13.24 -1.87 25.53
N GLU A 317 -12.22 -1.84 26.40
CA GLU A 317 -12.27 -2.49 27.72
C GLU A 317 -13.21 -1.76 28.68
N ILE A 318 -13.22 -0.42 28.65
CA ILE A 318 -14.18 0.37 29.46
C ILE A 318 -15.63 0.04 29.05
N ALA A 319 -15.91 -0.11 27.76
CA ALA A 319 -17.23 -0.51 27.29
C ALA A 319 -17.66 -1.92 27.77
N ARG A 320 -16.69 -2.77 28.16
CA ARG A 320 -16.93 -4.09 28.78
C ARG A 320 -17.07 -4.02 30.32
N GLY A 321 -17.00 -2.83 30.91
CA GLY A 321 -17.14 -2.61 32.36
C GLY A 321 -15.82 -2.61 33.12
N VAL A 322 -14.67 -2.60 32.43
CA VAL A 322 -13.34 -2.44 33.09
C VAL A 322 -13.14 -0.98 33.48
N THR A 323 -12.51 -0.75 34.64
CA THR A 323 -12.20 0.64 35.02
C THR A 323 -11.16 1.27 34.09
N PRO A 324 -11.14 2.61 33.89
CA PRO A 324 -10.14 3.26 33.06
C PRO A 324 -8.68 2.92 33.44
N ASP A 325 -8.38 2.92 34.72
CA ASP A 325 -7.03 2.61 35.23
C ASP A 325 -6.61 1.16 34.95
N ASP A 326 -7.53 0.21 35.11
CA ASP A 326 -7.24 -1.20 34.82
C ASP A 326 -7.15 -1.47 33.32
N ALA A 327 -7.95 -0.79 32.50
CA ALA A 327 -7.86 -0.85 31.05
C ALA A 327 -6.51 -0.31 30.52
N ILE A 328 -6.01 0.78 31.08
CA ILE A 328 -4.68 1.33 30.78
C ILE A 328 -3.58 0.35 31.19
N LYS A 329 -3.65 -0.20 32.40
CA LYS A 329 -2.68 -1.21 32.86
C LYS A 329 -2.69 -2.47 31.98
N ASP A 330 -3.85 -2.89 31.49
CA ASP A 330 -3.95 -4.02 30.56
C ASP A 330 -3.30 -3.69 29.21
N ALA A 331 -3.53 -2.49 28.69
CA ALA A 331 -2.86 -1.99 27.47
C ALA A 331 -1.32 -2.01 27.62
N GLN A 332 -0.80 -1.57 28.78
CA GLN A 332 0.62 -1.59 29.09
C GLN A 332 1.18 -3.03 29.16
N ARG A 333 0.48 -3.94 29.85
CA ARG A 333 0.87 -5.36 29.91
C ARG A 333 0.93 -6.04 28.54
N ARG A 334 0.05 -5.67 27.65
CA ARG A 334 0.01 -6.19 26.26
C ARG A 334 0.99 -5.49 25.33
N GLY A 335 1.69 -4.44 25.78
CA GLY A 335 2.62 -3.66 24.98
C GLY A 335 1.93 -2.71 23.99
N TYR A 336 0.65 -2.39 24.19
CA TYR A 336 -0.08 -1.39 23.40
C TYR A 336 0.15 0.03 23.89
N ALA A 337 0.48 0.20 25.18
CA ALA A 337 0.77 1.49 25.80
C ALA A 337 2.17 1.49 26.43
N GLU A 338 2.84 2.63 26.37
CA GLU A 338 4.08 2.88 27.11
C GLU A 338 3.80 3.16 28.61
N ALA A 339 4.87 3.32 29.39
CA ALA A 339 4.76 3.63 30.82
C ALA A 339 3.97 4.94 31.08
N ASP A 340 4.17 5.94 30.21
CA ASP A 340 3.36 7.15 30.14
C ASP A 340 2.50 7.12 28.86
N PRO A 341 1.20 6.79 28.94
CA PRO A 341 0.31 6.69 27.79
C PRO A 341 -0.37 8.02 27.42
N SER A 342 -0.04 9.14 28.09
CA SER A 342 -0.74 10.43 27.92
C SER A 342 -0.77 10.89 26.46
N GLY A 343 0.32 10.73 25.73
CA GLY A 343 0.40 11.08 24.32
C GLY A 343 -0.64 10.39 23.43
N ASP A 344 -1.05 9.17 23.82
CA ASP A 344 -2.09 8.40 23.13
C ASP A 344 -3.48 8.79 23.63
N ILE A 345 -3.73 8.65 24.92
CA ILE A 345 -5.08 8.80 25.49
C ILE A 345 -5.60 10.24 25.45
N ASP A 346 -4.73 11.26 25.57
CA ASP A 346 -5.08 12.68 25.46
C ASP A 346 -5.21 13.17 24.00
N GLY A 347 -5.12 12.25 23.04
CA GLY A 347 -5.38 12.52 21.63
C GLY A 347 -4.28 13.26 20.88
N HIS A 348 -3.07 13.38 21.42
CA HIS A 348 -1.95 14.02 20.73
C HIS A 348 -1.52 13.24 19.48
N ASP A 349 -1.47 11.91 19.56
CA ASP A 349 -1.16 11.05 18.42
C ASP A 349 -2.20 11.22 17.30
N ALA A 350 -3.48 11.23 17.66
CA ALA A 350 -4.58 11.43 16.71
C ALA A 350 -4.54 12.83 16.07
N ALA A 351 -4.21 13.87 16.85
CA ALA A 351 -4.07 15.23 16.35
C ALA A 351 -2.91 15.36 15.35
N ASN A 352 -1.75 14.75 15.65
CA ASN A 352 -0.62 14.73 14.72
C ASN A 352 -1.01 14.07 13.38
N LYS A 353 -1.75 12.95 13.42
CA LYS A 353 -2.24 12.28 12.21
C LYS A 353 -3.22 13.13 11.43
N LEU A 354 -4.14 13.84 12.09
CA LEU A 354 -5.04 14.79 11.42
C LEU A 354 -4.29 15.92 10.73
N CYS A 355 -3.21 16.44 11.33
CA CYS A 355 -2.36 17.44 10.69
C CYS A 355 -1.72 16.91 9.41
N VAL A 356 -1.18 15.68 9.41
CA VAL A 356 -0.61 15.09 8.20
C VAL A 356 -1.68 14.87 7.13
N ILE A 357 -2.87 14.36 7.49
CA ILE A 357 -4.01 14.20 6.57
C ILE A 357 -4.40 15.54 5.96
N ALA A 358 -4.56 16.58 6.78
CA ALA A 358 -4.94 17.90 6.32
C ALA A 358 -3.91 18.49 5.35
N ARG A 359 -2.62 18.37 5.68
CA ARG A 359 -1.51 18.84 4.85
C ARG A 359 -1.41 18.12 3.52
N THR A 360 -1.66 16.80 3.50
CA THR A 360 -1.74 16.03 2.26
C THR A 360 -2.86 16.55 1.33
N LEU A 361 -3.90 17.15 1.89
CA LEU A 361 -5.00 17.79 1.16
C LEU A 361 -4.76 19.30 0.88
N GLY A 362 -3.55 19.81 1.16
CA GLY A 362 -3.22 21.24 0.97
C GLY A 362 -3.79 22.17 2.03
N VAL A 363 -4.28 21.64 3.16
CA VAL A 363 -4.86 22.44 4.26
C VAL A 363 -3.79 22.68 5.33
N PRO A 364 -3.38 23.94 5.59
CA PRO A 364 -2.41 24.27 6.63
C PRO A 364 -3.03 24.11 8.02
N LEU A 365 -2.73 22.98 8.67
CA LEU A 365 -3.20 22.68 10.02
C LEU A 365 -2.02 22.37 10.93
N THR A 366 -2.03 22.94 12.13
CA THR A 366 -1.06 22.70 13.20
C THR A 366 -1.74 22.07 14.41
N THR A 367 -0.99 21.36 15.22
CA THR A 367 -1.54 20.56 16.34
C THR A 367 -2.18 21.40 17.43
N ASP A 368 -1.75 22.65 17.62
CA ASP A 368 -2.35 23.61 18.55
C ASP A 368 -3.74 24.09 18.10
N ARG A 369 -4.07 23.96 16.82
CA ARG A 369 -5.41 24.25 16.27
C ARG A 369 -6.36 23.06 16.32
N VAL A 370 -5.90 21.88 16.68
CA VAL A 370 -6.76 20.71 16.84
C VAL A 370 -7.36 20.70 18.24
N GLN A 371 -8.68 20.86 18.32
CA GLN A 371 -9.40 20.79 19.59
C GLN A 371 -9.42 19.34 20.10
N ARG A 372 -9.13 19.11 21.39
CA ARG A 372 -9.11 17.77 21.98
C ARG A 372 -9.92 17.74 23.26
N ASP A 373 -10.59 16.61 23.49
CA ASP A 373 -11.18 16.31 24.79
C ASP A 373 -10.13 15.64 25.69
N ASP A 374 -10.05 16.08 26.95
CA ASP A 374 -9.27 15.39 27.96
C ASP A 374 -9.89 14.01 28.26
N PHE A 375 -9.05 13.02 28.44
CA PHE A 375 -9.48 11.68 28.79
C PHE A 375 -9.76 11.57 30.29
N THR A 376 -10.93 12.05 30.71
CA THR A 376 -11.36 12.06 32.10
C THR A 376 -12.65 11.24 32.31
N PRO A 377 -12.88 10.68 33.52
CA PRO A 377 -14.14 10.00 33.81
C PRO A 377 -15.38 10.87 33.58
N ALA A 378 -15.26 12.18 33.79
CA ALA A 378 -16.34 13.14 33.52
C ALA A 378 -16.65 13.25 32.04
N ASN A 379 -15.64 13.39 31.18
CA ASN A 379 -15.81 13.48 29.72
C ASN A 379 -16.28 12.15 29.12
N LEU A 380 -15.79 11.01 29.62
CA LEU A 380 -16.27 9.68 29.22
C LEU A 380 -17.76 9.52 29.53
N LYS A 381 -18.18 9.89 30.74
CA LYS A 381 -19.60 9.86 31.13
C LYS A 381 -20.44 10.83 30.30
N ALA A 382 -19.96 12.06 30.07
CA ALA A 382 -20.64 13.05 29.26
C ALA A 382 -20.80 12.59 27.79
N ALA A 383 -19.79 11.92 27.23
CA ALA A 383 -19.89 11.32 25.91
C ALA A 383 -20.92 10.18 25.87
N ALA A 384 -20.85 9.25 26.84
CA ALA A 384 -21.76 8.10 26.91
C ALA A 384 -23.23 8.53 27.04
N THR A 385 -23.53 9.61 27.76
CA THR A 385 -24.92 10.11 27.93
C THR A 385 -25.53 10.69 26.65
N LYS A 386 -24.75 10.96 25.62
CA LYS A 386 -25.22 11.48 24.33
C LYS A 386 -25.67 10.38 23.35
N GLY A 387 -25.32 9.12 23.62
CA GLY A 387 -25.69 7.99 22.77
C GLY A 387 -26.88 7.21 23.29
N SER A 388 -27.37 6.29 22.48
CA SER A 388 -28.38 5.30 22.89
C SER A 388 -27.80 4.27 23.87
N ALA A 389 -28.64 3.40 24.41
CA ALA A 389 -28.21 2.30 25.28
C ALA A 389 -27.26 1.31 24.60
N ASN A 390 -27.25 1.27 23.26
CA ASN A 390 -26.39 0.40 22.45
C ASN A 390 -25.15 1.14 21.88
N ALA A 391 -25.01 2.44 22.16
CA ALA A 391 -23.88 3.22 21.69
C ALA A 391 -22.61 2.86 22.45
N ILE A 392 -21.46 3.00 21.78
CA ILE A 392 -20.14 2.84 22.41
C ILE A 392 -19.35 4.14 22.28
N VAL A 393 -18.58 4.48 23.30
CA VAL A 393 -17.69 5.65 23.26
C VAL A 393 -16.39 5.28 22.52
N ARG A 394 -16.04 6.13 21.54
CA ARG A 394 -14.76 6.08 20.82
C ARG A 394 -14.09 7.45 20.85
N GLN A 395 -12.77 7.47 20.76
CA GLN A 395 -12.05 8.69 20.43
C GLN A 395 -12.00 8.83 18.91
N ILE A 396 -12.66 9.88 18.41
CA ILE A 396 -12.79 10.15 16.96
C ILE A 396 -12.01 11.41 16.62
N GLY A 397 -11.03 11.24 15.72
CA GLY A 397 -10.44 12.36 15.01
C GLY A 397 -11.31 12.77 13.84
N THR A 398 -11.65 14.05 13.73
CA THR A 398 -12.45 14.59 12.63
C THR A 398 -11.73 15.77 12.00
N LEU A 399 -11.55 15.74 10.69
CA LEU A 399 -11.17 16.89 9.86
C LEU A 399 -12.39 17.25 9.00
N ASN A 400 -12.90 18.45 9.19
CA ASN A 400 -14.05 18.99 8.44
C ASN A 400 -13.56 20.02 7.43
N LEU A 401 -13.84 19.78 6.15
CA LEU A 401 -13.41 20.58 5.00
C LEU A 401 -14.59 21.26 4.28
N ARG A 402 -15.80 21.21 4.85
CA ARG A 402 -17.04 21.72 4.22
C ARG A 402 -17.14 23.25 4.22
N THR A 403 -16.28 23.92 4.94
CA THR A 403 -16.27 25.38 5.07
C THR A 403 -14.93 25.94 4.61
N ASP A 404 -14.91 27.23 4.27
CA ASP A 404 -13.68 27.96 3.90
C ASP A 404 -12.63 27.99 5.02
N GLN A 405 -13.06 27.69 6.26
CA GLN A 405 -12.17 27.54 7.40
C GLN A 405 -12.25 26.07 7.90
N PRO A 406 -11.38 25.20 7.44
CA PRO A 406 -11.32 23.82 7.90
C PRO A 406 -11.12 23.72 9.41
N THR A 407 -11.83 22.80 10.05
CA THR A 407 -11.72 22.55 11.48
C THR A 407 -11.26 21.12 11.74
N ALA A 408 -10.49 20.93 12.81
CA ALA A 408 -10.04 19.61 13.23
C ALA A 408 -10.23 19.43 14.74
N GLU A 409 -10.68 18.26 15.11
CA GLU A 409 -10.94 17.91 16.50
C GLU A 409 -10.70 16.43 16.78
N VAL A 410 -10.37 16.11 18.02
CA VAL A 410 -10.28 14.77 18.57
C VAL A 410 -11.21 14.70 19.78
N ARG A 411 -12.33 14.03 19.65
CA ARG A 411 -13.42 14.00 20.63
C ARG A 411 -13.74 12.60 21.11
N LEU A 412 -14.23 12.51 22.33
CA LEU A 412 -14.91 11.32 22.84
C LEU A 412 -16.37 11.34 22.33
N VAL A 413 -16.71 10.42 21.46
CA VAL A 413 -18.00 10.38 20.77
C VAL A 413 -18.70 9.05 21.03
N ALA A 414 -19.98 9.09 21.44
CA ALA A 414 -20.82 7.90 21.44
C ALA A 414 -21.26 7.57 20.01
N LEU A 415 -20.86 6.41 19.52
CA LEU A 415 -21.18 5.93 18.18
C LEU A 415 -22.33 4.94 18.25
N GLU A 416 -23.30 5.09 17.36
CA GLU A 416 -24.41 4.16 17.19
C GLU A 416 -23.97 2.94 16.37
N PRO A 417 -24.66 1.77 16.51
CA PRO A 417 -24.31 0.55 15.76
C PRO A 417 -24.29 0.68 14.24
N THR A 418 -24.94 1.72 13.70
CA THR A 418 -24.98 2.04 12.27
C THR A 418 -23.76 2.85 11.79
N ASP A 419 -22.95 3.39 12.70
CA ASP A 419 -21.75 4.16 12.33
C ASP A 419 -20.66 3.20 11.82
N PRO A 420 -20.02 3.49 10.67
CA PRO A 420 -18.94 2.66 10.13
C PRO A 420 -17.75 2.46 11.08
N LEU A 421 -17.53 3.38 12.03
CA LEU A 421 -16.45 3.32 13.01
C LEU A 421 -16.85 2.61 14.31
N PHE A 422 -18.10 2.17 14.46
CA PHE A 422 -18.60 1.48 15.65
C PHE A 422 -17.81 0.20 15.95
N ASN A 423 -17.65 -0.67 14.94
CA ASN A 423 -17.03 -1.99 15.07
C ASN A 423 -15.53 -1.98 14.75
N VAL A 424 -14.76 -1.06 15.31
CA VAL A 424 -13.29 -1.06 15.19
C VAL A 424 -12.69 -1.79 16.41
N PRO A 425 -12.26 -3.05 16.27
CA PRO A 425 -11.91 -3.88 17.42
C PRO A 425 -10.46 -3.64 17.89
N GLY A 426 -10.24 -3.75 19.20
CA GLY A 426 -8.93 -3.79 19.84
C GLY A 426 -8.04 -2.58 19.48
N GLU A 427 -6.80 -2.86 19.14
CA GLU A 427 -5.77 -1.86 18.78
C GLU A 427 -5.83 -1.40 17.31
N ARG A 428 -6.91 -1.70 16.61
CA ARG A 428 -7.05 -1.32 15.20
C ARG A 428 -7.42 0.15 15.01
N ASN A 429 -6.99 0.67 13.88
CA ASN A 429 -7.40 1.98 13.38
C ASN A 429 -8.37 1.83 12.21
N ALA A 430 -9.20 2.84 12.02
CA ALA A 430 -10.10 2.96 10.88
C ALA A 430 -10.28 4.43 10.51
N CYS A 431 -10.55 4.67 9.23
CA CYS A 431 -10.82 6.00 8.72
C CYS A 431 -11.97 5.93 7.70
N VAL A 432 -12.79 6.96 7.66
CA VAL A 432 -13.84 7.15 6.67
C VAL A 432 -13.60 8.49 5.99
N VAL A 433 -13.37 8.49 4.69
CA VAL A 433 -13.32 9.68 3.86
C VAL A 433 -14.72 9.94 3.30
N GLU A 434 -15.26 11.11 3.54
CA GLU A 434 -16.53 11.58 2.98
C GLU A 434 -16.25 12.50 1.79
N TRP A 435 -16.95 12.27 0.68
CA TRP A 435 -16.73 12.99 -0.58
C TRP A 435 -17.85 13.99 -0.86
N ASP A 436 -17.60 14.93 -1.77
CA ASP A 436 -18.53 15.98 -2.20
C ASP A 436 -19.86 15.48 -2.77
N ASP A 437 -19.95 14.21 -3.17
CA ASP A 437 -21.17 13.54 -3.64
C ASP A 437 -21.82 12.66 -2.56
N ALA A 438 -21.50 12.86 -1.30
CA ALA A 438 -22.00 12.12 -0.13
C ALA A 438 -21.65 10.61 -0.11
N VAL A 439 -20.78 10.15 -0.99
CA VAL A 439 -20.22 8.80 -0.93
C VAL A 439 -19.14 8.74 0.15
N THR A 440 -19.01 7.60 0.82
CA THR A 440 -17.98 7.37 1.83
C THR A 440 -17.01 6.28 1.40
N THR A 441 -15.73 6.45 1.73
CA THR A 441 -14.70 5.42 1.54
C THR A 441 -14.14 5.00 2.90
N PRO A 442 -14.55 3.85 3.45
CA PRO A 442 -14.00 3.33 4.69
C PRO A 442 -12.69 2.58 4.42
N VAL A 443 -11.70 2.76 5.28
CA VAL A 443 -10.47 1.97 5.35
C VAL A 443 -10.18 1.57 6.78
N HIS A 444 -9.62 0.40 6.99
CA HIS A 444 -9.29 -0.11 8.32
C HIS A 444 -8.09 -1.05 8.26
N GLY A 445 -7.40 -1.21 9.39
CA GLY A 445 -6.25 -2.08 9.50
C GLY A 445 -5.57 -1.99 10.87
N ARG A 446 -4.34 -2.47 10.93
CA ARG A 446 -3.50 -2.33 12.13
C ARG A 446 -2.81 -0.98 12.11
N GLY A 447 -3.03 -0.18 13.17
CA GLY A 447 -2.52 1.19 13.28
C GLY A 447 -1.02 1.30 13.58
N ALA A 448 -0.38 0.22 14.04
CA ALA A 448 1.03 0.18 14.41
C ALA A 448 1.57 -1.26 14.37
N GLY A 449 2.89 -1.37 14.52
CA GLY A 449 3.61 -2.64 14.61
C GLY A 449 4.68 -2.80 13.53
N ARG A 450 5.63 -3.73 13.78
CA ARG A 450 6.78 -3.98 12.87
C ARG A 450 6.32 -4.13 11.41
N TRP A 451 5.47 -5.11 11.14
CA TRP A 451 5.08 -5.47 9.79
C TRP A 451 4.15 -4.47 9.12
N PRO A 452 3.02 -4.06 9.73
CA PRO A 452 2.12 -3.08 9.08
C PRO A 452 2.81 -1.78 8.71
N THR A 453 3.63 -1.23 9.62
CA THR A 453 4.36 0.02 9.36
C THR A 453 5.45 -0.16 8.30
N SER A 454 6.21 -1.27 8.35
CA SER A 454 7.23 -1.52 7.33
C SER A 454 6.64 -1.78 5.94
N GLU A 455 5.49 -2.46 5.84
CA GLU A 455 4.78 -2.65 4.57
C GLU A 455 4.35 -1.32 3.94
N SER A 456 3.85 -0.39 4.74
CA SER A 456 3.49 0.96 4.26
C SER A 456 4.72 1.75 3.79
N VAL A 457 5.84 1.70 4.53
CA VAL A 457 7.12 2.29 4.08
C VAL A 457 7.55 1.68 2.75
N ILE A 458 7.45 0.36 2.59
CA ILE A 458 7.82 -0.32 1.36
C ILE A 458 6.88 0.04 0.21
N ALA A 459 5.60 0.28 0.45
CA ALA A 459 4.68 0.76 -0.58
C ALA A 459 5.14 2.11 -1.18
N ASP A 460 5.59 3.05 -0.32
CA ASP A 460 6.18 4.32 -0.76
C ASP A 460 7.48 4.09 -1.54
N VAL A 461 8.37 3.20 -1.09
CA VAL A 461 9.60 2.84 -1.81
C VAL A 461 9.29 2.22 -3.18
N MET A 462 8.28 1.36 -3.26
CA MET A 462 7.83 0.76 -4.53
C MET A 462 7.26 1.80 -5.50
N HIS A 463 6.64 2.86 -4.98
CA HIS A 463 6.22 4.00 -5.79
C HIS A 463 7.43 4.70 -6.42
N LEU A 464 8.45 5.04 -5.62
CA LEU A 464 9.69 5.66 -6.10
C LEU A 464 10.46 4.75 -7.07
N LEU A 465 10.48 3.45 -6.83
CA LEU A 465 11.13 2.48 -7.71
C LEU A 465 10.50 2.45 -9.10
N ARG A 466 9.16 2.57 -9.19
CA ARG A 466 8.45 2.67 -10.48
C ARG A 466 8.77 3.98 -11.21
N GLU A 467 8.83 5.11 -10.49
CA GLU A 467 9.24 6.40 -11.07
C GLU A 467 10.67 6.34 -11.60
N HIS A 468 11.61 5.76 -10.82
CA HIS A 468 13.00 5.56 -11.19
C HIS A 468 13.13 4.72 -12.47
N ALA A 469 12.46 3.58 -12.56
CA ALA A 469 12.46 2.74 -13.75
C ALA A 469 11.87 3.46 -14.98
N ALA A 470 10.80 4.23 -14.81
CA ALA A 470 10.17 4.98 -15.90
C ALA A 470 11.05 6.12 -16.43
N LEU A 471 11.80 6.79 -15.55
CA LEU A 471 12.75 7.84 -15.95
C LEU A 471 13.91 7.26 -16.78
N HIS A 472 14.47 6.12 -16.35
CA HIS A 472 15.53 5.45 -17.11
C HIS A 472 15.06 4.96 -18.47
N ALA A 473 13.87 4.38 -18.59
CA ALA A 473 13.31 3.95 -19.86
C ALA A 473 13.11 5.12 -20.86
N LYS A 474 12.74 6.31 -20.36
CA LYS A 474 12.56 7.51 -21.19
C LYS A 474 13.90 8.12 -21.65
N SER A 475 14.90 8.17 -20.78
CA SER A 475 16.21 8.75 -21.12
C SER A 475 16.92 8.00 -22.25
N GLU A 476 16.70 6.70 -22.33
CA GLU A 476 17.27 5.84 -23.37
C GLU A 476 16.53 5.90 -24.71
N SER A 477 15.20 6.02 -24.68
CA SER A 477 14.44 6.23 -25.92
C SER A 477 14.83 7.52 -26.63
N VAL A 478 15.23 8.55 -25.87
CA VAL A 478 15.75 9.82 -26.43
C VAL A 478 17.20 9.69 -26.92
N ALA A 479 18.03 8.86 -26.27
CA ALA A 479 19.41 8.62 -26.69
C ALA A 479 19.52 7.78 -27.97
N HIS A 480 18.54 6.89 -28.24
CA HIS A 480 18.47 6.10 -29.48
C HIS A 480 17.79 6.84 -30.64
N ALA A 481 17.10 7.94 -30.38
CA ALA A 481 16.47 8.79 -31.40
C ALA A 481 17.39 9.92 -31.91
N ARG A 482 18.59 10.02 -31.40
CA ARG A 482 19.67 10.92 -31.87
C ARG A 482 20.81 10.11 -32.51
#